data_de5f758df18c8005055fc484f584e7a5
#
_entry.id   de5f758df18c8005055fc484f584e7a5
#
_cell.length_a   1.000
_cell.length_b   1.000
_cell.length_c   1.000
_cell.angle_alpha   90.00
_cell.angle_beta   90.00
_cell.angle_gamma   90.00
#
_symmetry.space_group_name_H-M   'P 1'
#
loop_
_entity.id
_entity.type
_entity.pdbx_description
1 polymer ?
#
loop_
_entity_poly.entity_id
_entity_poly.type
_entity_poly.pdbx_seq_one_letter_code
_entity_poly.pdbx_strand_id
1 'polypeptide(L)'
;SDPAGEALLKNGDLRINATNDLNLSIQGADFVILALPTNFNERTLQYDTSMLDKVAEDVLKLNPETFIVIKSTVNIGYTDGLQKKLNTNRVIFSPEFLREGHALEDNLEPSRIIIGSKEASGKIFAQLLVESSPKKDVEVLFMESRDAESVKLFSNTYLAMRVAFFNELD
;
A
#
# COMPACT_ATOMS: atom_id res chain seq x y z
N SER A 1 14.87 11.89 4.98
CA SER A 1 14.71 12.19 3.57
C SER A 1 15.34 11.09 2.73
N ASP A 2 14.81 10.84 1.54
CA ASP A 2 15.37 9.90 0.56
C ASP A 2 16.08 10.73 -0.53
N PRO A 3 17.43 10.78 -0.53
CA PRO A 3 18.18 11.60 -1.48
C PRO A 3 17.93 11.22 -2.95
N ALA A 4 17.70 9.93 -3.23
CA ALA A 4 17.41 9.45 -4.57
C ALA A 4 16.01 9.91 -5.04
N GLY A 5 15.01 9.90 -4.14
CA GLY A 5 13.69 10.45 -4.39
C GLY A 5 13.73 11.96 -4.67
N GLU A 6 14.50 12.72 -3.90
CA GLU A 6 14.69 14.15 -4.13
C GLU A 6 15.34 14.44 -5.50
N ALA A 7 16.33 13.64 -5.88
CA ALA A 7 16.98 13.76 -7.19
C ALA A 7 16.00 13.47 -8.33
N LEU A 8 15.17 12.43 -8.21
CA LEU A 8 14.16 12.07 -9.19
C LEU A 8 13.11 13.18 -9.38
N LEU A 9 12.65 13.80 -8.28
CA LEU A 9 11.71 14.92 -8.32
C LEU A 9 12.30 16.17 -9.01
N LYS A 10 13.61 16.38 -8.89
CA LYS A 10 14.32 17.52 -9.50
C LYS A 10 14.56 17.35 -10.99
N ASN A 11 14.59 16.13 -11.51
CA ASN A 11 14.89 15.86 -12.94
C ASN A 11 13.78 16.30 -13.92
N GLY A 12 12.59 16.65 -13.43
CA GLY A 12 11.54 17.26 -14.25
C GLY A 12 10.81 16.34 -15.24
N ASP A 13 11.20 15.06 -15.34
CA ASP A 13 10.59 14.09 -16.27
C ASP A 13 9.28 13.48 -15.73
N LEU A 14 9.00 13.71 -14.45
CA LEU A 14 7.81 13.18 -13.79
C LEU A 14 6.62 14.13 -13.97
N ARG A 15 5.50 13.61 -14.43
CA ARG A 15 4.22 14.35 -14.50
C ARG A 15 3.50 14.25 -13.14
N ILE A 16 4.01 14.98 -12.15
CA ILE A 16 3.41 15.04 -10.81
C ILE A 16 2.60 16.32 -10.70
N ASN A 17 1.34 16.17 -10.32
CA ASN A 17 0.46 17.28 -9.96
C ASN A 17 0.05 17.13 -8.50
N ALA A 18 0.66 17.92 -7.61
CA ALA A 18 0.34 17.89 -6.19
C ALA A 18 -0.80 18.87 -5.89
N THR A 19 -1.85 18.37 -5.23
CA THR A 19 -3.02 19.17 -4.83
C THR A 19 -3.55 18.73 -3.48
N ASN A 20 -4.17 19.66 -2.76
CA ASN A 20 -4.94 19.39 -1.53
C ASN A 20 -6.44 19.17 -1.83
N ASP A 21 -6.84 19.31 -3.08
CA ASP A 21 -8.22 19.07 -3.51
C ASP A 21 -8.38 17.61 -3.91
N LEU A 22 -9.07 16.85 -3.06
CA LEU A 22 -9.33 15.43 -3.28
C LEU A 22 -10.09 15.20 -4.59
N ASN A 23 -11.09 16.03 -4.91
CA ASN A 23 -11.89 15.87 -6.11
C ASN A 23 -11.05 16.00 -7.38
N LEU A 24 -10.18 17.02 -7.44
CA LEU A 24 -9.26 17.18 -8.56
C LEU A 24 -8.26 16.03 -8.66
N SER A 25 -7.80 15.49 -7.52
CA SER A 25 -6.77 14.45 -7.50
C SER A 25 -7.25 13.10 -8.02
N ILE A 26 -8.55 12.80 -7.86
CA ILE A 26 -9.11 11.48 -8.22
C ILE A 26 -9.97 11.50 -9.48
N GLN A 27 -10.16 12.65 -10.09
CA GLN A 27 -10.95 12.78 -11.31
C GLN A 27 -10.30 11.99 -12.46
N GLY A 28 -11.01 10.97 -12.96
CA GLY A 28 -10.53 10.10 -14.04
C GLY A 28 -9.41 9.13 -13.63
N ALA A 29 -9.13 8.98 -12.33
CA ALA A 29 -8.15 8.03 -11.85
C ALA A 29 -8.68 6.59 -11.94
N ASP A 30 -7.95 5.69 -12.59
CA ASP A 30 -8.23 4.25 -12.60
C ASP A 30 -7.90 3.62 -11.24
N PHE A 31 -6.83 4.08 -10.61
CA PHE A 31 -6.37 3.62 -9.29
C PHE A 31 -6.10 4.80 -8.36
N VAL A 32 -6.57 4.69 -7.12
CA VAL A 32 -6.24 5.60 -6.02
C VAL A 32 -5.47 4.83 -4.96
N ILE A 33 -4.22 5.21 -4.74
CA ILE A 33 -3.34 4.54 -3.78
C ILE A 33 -3.45 5.26 -2.43
N LEU A 34 -3.87 4.51 -1.39
CA LEU A 34 -3.92 4.99 -0.03
C LEU A 34 -2.68 4.55 0.75
N ALA A 35 -1.81 5.51 1.04
CA ALA A 35 -0.59 5.34 1.83
C ALA A 35 -0.64 6.26 3.07
N LEU A 36 -1.69 6.10 3.87
CA LEU A 36 -1.98 6.92 5.03
C LEU A 36 -1.37 6.33 6.30
N PRO A 37 -0.97 7.15 7.28
CA PRO A 37 -0.50 6.64 8.56
C PRO A 37 -1.57 5.82 9.28
N THR A 38 -1.18 4.64 9.77
CA THR A 38 -2.01 3.78 10.61
C THR A 38 -1.24 3.51 11.91
N ASN A 39 -1.65 4.15 12.99
CA ASN A 39 -0.98 4.02 14.28
C ASN A 39 -1.47 2.76 15.00
N PHE A 40 -0.55 1.99 15.58
CA PHE A 40 -0.90 0.87 16.43
C PHE A 40 -1.41 1.37 17.79
N ASN A 41 -2.58 0.90 18.19
CA ASN A 41 -3.17 1.21 19.49
C ASN A 41 -2.91 0.07 20.46
N GLU A 42 -2.06 0.31 21.44
CA GLU A 42 -1.64 -0.69 22.44
C GLU A 42 -2.79 -1.19 23.33
N ARG A 43 -3.86 -0.40 23.49
CA ARG A 43 -5.02 -0.79 24.33
C ARG A 43 -5.95 -1.74 23.59
N THR A 44 -6.17 -1.50 22.29
CA THR A 44 -7.05 -2.32 21.46
C THR A 44 -6.29 -3.42 20.73
N LEU A 45 -4.96 -3.35 20.72
CA LEU A 45 -4.06 -4.22 19.95
C LEU A 45 -4.38 -4.23 18.46
N GLN A 46 -4.78 -3.07 17.92
CA GLN A 46 -5.18 -2.91 16.52
C GLN A 46 -4.59 -1.64 15.93
N TYR A 47 -4.45 -1.61 14.62
CA TYR A 47 -4.15 -0.39 13.88
C TYR A 47 -5.39 0.50 13.80
N ASP A 48 -5.23 1.80 14.00
CA ASP A 48 -6.27 2.78 13.77
C ASP A 48 -6.40 3.05 12.26
N THR A 49 -7.48 2.56 11.68
CA THR A 49 -7.79 2.68 10.25
C THR A 49 -8.87 3.73 9.97
N SER A 50 -9.26 4.53 10.94
CA SER A 50 -10.36 5.50 10.82
C SER A 50 -10.18 6.48 9.67
N MET A 51 -8.93 6.93 9.42
CA MET A 51 -8.60 7.82 8.31
C MET A 51 -8.73 7.09 6.96
N LEU A 52 -8.27 5.84 6.86
CA LEU A 52 -8.42 5.02 5.66
C LEU A 52 -9.89 4.82 5.31
N ASP A 53 -10.71 4.48 6.29
CA ASP A 53 -12.16 4.29 6.13
C ASP A 53 -12.81 5.53 5.53
N LYS A 54 -12.53 6.69 6.13
CA LYS A 54 -13.10 7.97 5.68
C LYS A 54 -12.67 8.33 4.26
N VAL A 55 -11.36 8.26 3.99
CA VAL A 55 -10.83 8.62 2.66
C VAL A 55 -11.34 7.65 1.59
N ALA A 56 -11.39 6.34 1.87
CA ALA A 56 -11.93 5.36 0.93
C ALA A 56 -13.42 5.62 0.61
N GLU A 57 -14.21 5.98 1.61
CA GLU A 57 -15.61 6.36 1.41
C GLU A 57 -15.74 7.63 0.55
N ASP A 58 -14.95 8.66 0.84
CA ASP A 58 -14.96 9.92 0.08
C ASP A 58 -14.49 9.70 -1.38
N VAL A 59 -13.47 8.89 -1.60
CA VAL A 59 -12.98 8.52 -2.93
C VAL A 59 -14.07 7.86 -3.76
N LEU A 60 -14.76 6.84 -3.24
CA LEU A 60 -15.81 6.13 -3.97
C LEU A 60 -17.07 6.96 -4.20
N LYS A 61 -17.35 7.94 -3.34
CA LYS A 61 -18.44 8.91 -3.59
C LYS A 61 -18.14 9.82 -4.78
N LEU A 62 -16.90 10.23 -4.94
CA LEU A 62 -16.45 11.14 -5.99
C LEU A 62 -16.13 10.41 -7.31
N ASN A 63 -15.57 9.21 -7.23
CA ASN A 63 -15.26 8.38 -8.40
C ASN A 63 -15.58 6.89 -8.09
N PRO A 64 -16.81 6.44 -8.31
CA PRO A 64 -17.24 5.07 -7.99
C PRO A 64 -16.59 4.01 -8.89
N GLU A 65 -15.99 4.39 -10.00
CA GLU A 65 -15.35 3.47 -10.95
C GLU A 65 -13.88 3.19 -10.64
N THR A 66 -13.25 4.00 -9.77
CA THR A 66 -11.84 3.82 -9.41
C THR A 66 -11.62 2.58 -8.55
N PHE A 67 -10.43 2.01 -8.65
CA PHE A 67 -9.96 1.00 -7.71
C PHE A 67 -9.12 1.65 -6.61
N ILE A 68 -9.43 1.32 -5.36
CA ILE A 68 -8.64 1.74 -4.21
C ILE A 68 -7.59 0.69 -3.92
N VAL A 69 -6.32 1.11 -3.84
CA VAL A 69 -5.21 0.25 -3.45
C VAL A 69 -4.68 0.69 -2.09
N ILE A 70 -4.80 -0.18 -1.10
CA ILE A 70 -4.30 0.07 0.25
C ILE A 70 -2.85 -0.39 0.35
N LYS A 71 -1.96 0.56 0.64
CA LYS A 71 -0.54 0.33 0.91
C LYS A 71 -0.21 0.41 2.40
N SER A 72 -1.08 1.06 3.19
CA SER A 72 -0.92 1.20 4.64
C SER A 72 -1.01 -0.15 5.35
N THR A 73 -0.31 -0.29 6.47
CA THR A 73 -0.41 -1.50 7.32
C THR A 73 -1.76 -1.53 8.01
N VAL A 74 -2.46 -2.64 7.90
CA VAL A 74 -3.82 -2.81 8.45
C VAL A 74 -3.95 -4.14 9.20
N ASN A 75 -5.04 -4.28 9.95
CA ASN A 75 -5.37 -5.54 10.62
C ASN A 75 -5.83 -6.60 9.60
N ILE A 76 -5.63 -7.88 9.92
CA ILE A 76 -6.08 -9.00 9.07
C ILE A 76 -7.60 -8.98 8.95
N GLY A 77 -8.10 -9.02 7.70
CA GLY A 77 -9.51 -8.96 7.37
C GLY A 77 -10.06 -7.53 7.16
N TYR A 78 -9.19 -6.53 7.23
CA TYR A 78 -9.58 -5.13 7.03
C TYR A 78 -10.16 -4.88 5.64
N THR A 79 -9.48 -5.33 4.60
CA THR A 79 -9.91 -5.11 3.20
C THR A 79 -11.29 -5.71 2.94
N ASP A 80 -11.54 -6.94 3.39
CA ASP A 80 -12.84 -7.60 3.27
C ASP A 80 -13.93 -6.83 4.05
N GLY A 81 -13.58 -6.33 5.24
CA GLY A 81 -14.46 -5.50 6.07
C GLY A 81 -14.83 -4.20 5.39
N LEU A 82 -13.86 -3.51 4.82
CA LEU A 82 -14.06 -2.26 4.10
C LEU A 82 -14.88 -2.46 2.83
N GLN A 83 -14.62 -3.51 2.05
CA GLN A 83 -15.43 -3.87 0.86
C GLN A 83 -16.90 -4.08 1.23
N LYS A 84 -17.17 -4.81 2.32
CA LYS A 84 -18.52 -5.03 2.82
C LYS A 84 -19.19 -3.73 3.27
N LYS A 85 -18.47 -2.91 4.04
CA LYS A 85 -18.95 -1.62 4.54
C LYS A 85 -19.33 -0.67 3.42
N LEU A 86 -18.53 -0.62 2.35
CA LEU A 86 -18.74 0.27 1.20
C LEU A 86 -19.54 -0.38 0.07
N ASN A 87 -19.98 -1.62 0.23
CA ASN A 87 -20.69 -2.40 -0.77
C ASN A 87 -20.00 -2.40 -2.14
N THR A 88 -18.69 -2.71 -2.16
CA THR A 88 -17.84 -2.68 -3.35
C THR A 88 -16.83 -3.83 -3.35
N ASN A 89 -16.35 -4.23 -4.52
CA ASN A 89 -15.21 -5.12 -4.71
C ASN A 89 -13.97 -4.39 -5.25
N ARG A 90 -14.00 -3.04 -5.25
CA ARG A 90 -12.96 -2.19 -5.84
C ARG A 90 -11.87 -1.79 -4.84
N VAL A 91 -11.63 -2.58 -3.82
CA VAL A 91 -10.55 -2.36 -2.85
C VAL A 91 -9.55 -3.50 -2.96
N ILE A 92 -8.28 -3.16 -3.15
CA ILE A 92 -7.16 -4.09 -3.29
C ILE A 92 -6.17 -3.80 -2.17
N PHE A 93 -5.63 -4.82 -1.53
CA PHE A 93 -4.50 -4.67 -0.61
C PHE A 93 -3.19 -5.02 -1.34
N SER A 94 -2.23 -4.11 -1.33
CA SER A 94 -0.90 -4.32 -1.92
C SER A 94 0.18 -3.78 -0.98
N PRO A 95 0.68 -4.58 -0.04
CA PRO A 95 1.65 -4.14 0.94
C PRO A 95 2.98 -3.73 0.30
N GLU A 96 3.74 -2.89 1.04
CA GLU A 96 5.14 -2.63 0.73
C GLU A 96 6.05 -3.25 1.79
N PHE A 97 7.32 -3.47 1.41
CA PHE A 97 8.38 -4.02 2.27
C PHE A 97 9.62 -3.11 2.18
N LEU A 98 9.40 -1.81 2.40
CA LEU A 98 10.41 -0.76 2.24
C LEU A 98 11.20 -0.58 3.53
N ARG A 99 12.50 -0.29 3.38
CA ARG A 99 13.36 0.18 4.46
C ARG A 99 13.26 1.71 4.55
N GLU A 100 13.20 2.23 5.76
CA GLU A 100 13.22 3.67 5.99
C GLU A 100 14.56 4.27 5.47
N GLY A 101 14.47 5.37 4.73
CA GLY A 101 15.65 6.00 4.09
C GLY A 101 16.07 5.37 2.76
N HIS A 102 15.50 4.22 2.37
CA HIS A 102 15.76 3.52 1.11
C HIS A 102 14.49 3.26 0.29
N ALA A 103 13.45 4.04 0.54
CA ALA A 103 12.11 3.77 -0.01
C ALA A 103 12.09 3.74 -1.55
N LEU A 104 12.80 4.66 -2.22
CA LEU A 104 12.86 4.68 -3.68
C LEU A 104 13.60 3.45 -4.23
N GLU A 105 14.78 3.13 -3.66
CA GLU A 105 15.57 1.96 -4.08
C GLU A 105 14.74 0.67 -3.95
N ASP A 106 14.11 0.47 -2.79
CA ASP A 106 13.29 -0.72 -2.53
C ASP A 106 12.01 -0.77 -3.39
N ASN A 107 11.48 0.38 -3.85
CA ASN A 107 10.38 0.43 -4.82
C ASN A 107 10.85 0.12 -6.24
N LEU A 108 12.01 0.60 -6.65
CA LEU A 108 12.57 0.34 -7.96
C LEU A 108 13.03 -1.12 -8.10
N GLU A 109 13.58 -1.69 -7.03
CA GLU A 109 14.07 -3.08 -7.01
C GLU A 109 13.35 -3.92 -5.94
N PRO A 110 12.03 -4.09 -6.03
CA PRO A 110 11.29 -4.82 -5.03
C PRO A 110 11.73 -6.29 -4.98
N SER A 111 11.83 -6.83 -3.77
CA SER A 111 12.13 -8.26 -3.58
C SER A 111 11.00 -9.14 -4.11
N ARG A 112 9.78 -8.67 -3.99
CA ARG A 112 8.53 -9.29 -4.47
C ARG A 112 7.41 -8.26 -4.50
N ILE A 113 6.41 -8.51 -5.33
CA ILE A 113 5.14 -7.75 -5.36
C ILE A 113 4.04 -8.67 -4.87
N ILE A 114 3.27 -8.22 -3.88
CA ILE A 114 2.14 -8.98 -3.32
C ILE A 114 0.85 -8.22 -3.63
N ILE A 115 -0.12 -8.93 -4.18
CA ILE A 115 -1.44 -8.41 -4.53
C ILE A 115 -2.51 -9.25 -3.82
N GLY A 116 -3.22 -8.66 -2.88
CA GLY A 116 -4.36 -9.23 -2.20
C GLY A 116 -5.63 -9.17 -3.05
N SER A 117 -5.53 -9.67 -4.27
CA SER A 117 -6.64 -9.83 -5.21
C SER A 117 -6.24 -10.79 -6.33
N LYS A 118 -7.14 -11.67 -6.74
CA LYS A 118 -6.97 -12.56 -7.91
C LYS A 118 -7.72 -12.06 -9.14
N GLU A 119 -8.46 -10.97 -9.01
CA GLU A 119 -9.27 -10.35 -10.04
C GLU A 119 -8.42 -9.65 -11.12
N ALA A 120 -9.06 -9.32 -12.25
CA ALA A 120 -8.39 -8.65 -13.37
C ALA A 120 -7.76 -7.32 -12.96
N SER A 121 -8.42 -6.53 -12.10
CA SER A 121 -7.90 -5.25 -11.58
C SER A 121 -6.61 -5.42 -10.79
N GLY A 122 -6.50 -6.48 -9.97
CA GLY A 122 -5.27 -6.82 -9.26
C GLY A 122 -4.11 -7.13 -10.21
N LYS A 123 -4.40 -7.84 -11.32
CA LYS A 123 -3.40 -8.14 -12.34
C LYS A 123 -2.93 -6.90 -13.09
N ILE A 124 -3.86 -5.98 -13.43
CA ILE A 124 -3.53 -4.69 -14.06
C ILE A 124 -2.64 -3.87 -13.13
N PHE A 125 -3.01 -3.76 -11.84
CA PHE A 125 -2.20 -3.02 -10.87
C PHE A 125 -0.81 -3.65 -10.68
N ALA A 126 -0.71 -4.98 -10.61
CA ALA A 126 0.57 -5.69 -10.56
C ALA A 126 1.45 -5.36 -11.78
N GLN A 127 0.85 -5.33 -12.98
CA GLN A 127 1.57 -4.99 -14.21
C GLN A 127 2.14 -3.57 -14.15
N LEU A 128 1.39 -2.59 -13.65
CA LEU A 128 1.89 -1.22 -13.46
C LEU A 128 3.10 -1.19 -12.51
N LEU A 129 3.08 -1.98 -11.43
CA LEU A 129 4.23 -2.07 -10.51
C LEU A 129 5.44 -2.73 -11.16
N VAL A 130 5.25 -3.79 -11.95
CA VAL A 130 6.33 -4.46 -12.70
C VAL A 130 6.94 -3.51 -13.74
N GLU A 131 6.12 -2.79 -14.48
CA GLU A 131 6.56 -1.84 -15.49
C GLU A 131 7.33 -0.65 -14.90
N SER A 132 7.00 -0.24 -13.66
CA SER A 132 7.70 0.83 -12.97
C SER A 132 9.08 0.41 -12.42
N SER A 133 9.35 -0.91 -12.35
CA SER A 133 10.62 -1.45 -11.87
C SER A 133 11.60 -1.70 -13.02
N PRO A 134 12.87 -1.31 -12.91
CA PRO A 134 13.91 -1.71 -13.83
C PRO A 134 14.25 -3.20 -13.75
N LYS A 135 13.92 -3.85 -12.63
CA LYS A 135 14.11 -5.28 -12.39
C LYS A 135 13.10 -6.10 -13.19
N LYS A 136 13.57 -6.91 -14.15
CA LYS A 136 12.71 -7.63 -15.10
C LYS A 136 12.09 -8.92 -14.55
N ASP A 137 12.66 -9.48 -13.49
CA ASP A 137 12.32 -10.78 -12.90
C ASP A 137 11.73 -10.64 -11.48
N VAL A 138 10.93 -9.60 -11.27
CA VAL A 138 10.23 -9.42 -9.99
C VAL A 138 9.15 -10.49 -9.83
N GLU A 139 9.24 -11.23 -8.73
CA GLU A 139 8.21 -12.21 -8.39
C GLU A 139 6.90 -11.50 -8.02
N VAL A 140 5.79 -11.88 -8.66
CA VAL A 140 4.45 -11.36 -8.36
C VAL A 140 3.60 -12.47 -7.76
N LEU A 141 3.11 -12.25 -6.55
CA LEU A 141 2.30 -13.19 -5.79
C LEU A 141 0.86 -12.66 -5.66
N PHE A 142 -0.09 -13.42 -6.21
CA PHE A 142 -1.52 -13.14 -6.08
C PHE A 142 -2.13 -14.05 -5.00
N MET A 143 -2.85 -13.46 -4.08
CA MET A 143 -3.47 -14.19 -2.96
C MET A 143 -4.76 -13.50 -2.52
N GLU A 144 -5.49 -14.09 -1.59
CA GLU A 144 -6.63 -13.42 -0.96
C GLU A 144 -6.15 -12.23 -0.11
N SER A 145 -7.01 -11.21 0.08
CA SER A 145 -6.68 -10.01 0.85
C SER A 145 -6.14 -10.33 2.23
N ARG A 146 -6.78 -11.28 2.93
CA ARG A 146 -6.39 -11.70 4.29
C ARG A 146 -5.00 -12.33 4.34
N ASP A 147 -4.62 -13.07 3.32
CA ASP A 147 -3.30 -13.70 3.23
C ASP A 147 -2.23 -12.61 3.02
N ALA A 148 -2.49 -11.65 2.13
CA ALA A 148 -1.59 -10.52 1.89
C ALA A 148 -1.40 -9.63 3.13
N GLU A 149 -2.48 -9.34 3.86
CA GLU A 149 -2.45 -8.62 5.14
C GLU A 149 -1.64 -9.40 6.18
N SER A 150 -1.81 -10.74 6.25
CA SER A 150 -1.08 -11.62 7.16
C SER A 150 0.42 -11.62 6.84
N VAL A 151 0.80 -11.69 5.57
CA VAL A 151 2.22 -11.65 5.16
C VAL A 151 2.88 -10.35 5.63
N LYS A 152 2.20 -9.19 5.46
CA LYS A 152 2.73 -7.90 5.92
C LYS A 152 2.89 -7.88 7.43
N LEU A 153 1.84 -8.26 8.17
CA LEU A 153 1.83 -8.22 9.63
C LEU A 153 2.90 -9.14 10.23
N PHE A 154 2.98 -10.39 9.75
CA PHE A 154 3.96 -11.36 10.26
C PHE A 154 5.39 -10.98 9.90
N SER A 155 5.64 -10.40 8.72
CA SER A 155 6.96 -9.90 8.34
C SER A 155 7.41 -8.79 9.29
N ASN A 156 6.55 -7.83 9.59
CA ASN A 156 6.86 -6.73 10.51
C ASN A 156 7.07 -7.24 11.96
N THR A 157 6.21 -8.16 12.42
CA THR A 157 6.33 -8.76 13.76
C THR A 157 7.62 -9.55 13.90
N TYR A 158 8.01 -10.33 12.89
CA TYR A 158 9.26 -11.07 12.88
C TYR A 158 10.47 -10.14 12.96
N LEU A 159 10.48 -9.04 12.22
CA LEU A 159 11.54 -8.03 12.28
C LEU A 159 11.62 -7.39 13.67
N ALA A 160 10.49 -7.01 14.25
CA ALA A 160 10.42 -6.45 15.61
C ALA A 160 10.93 -7.45 16.66
N MET A 161 10.56 -8.72 16.55
CA MET A 161 11.03 -9.78 17.43
C MET A 161 12.56 -9.95 17.33
N ARG A 162 13.12 -9.89 16.13
CA ARG A 162 14.59 -9.95 15.95
C ARG A 162 15.30 -8.78 16.63
N VAL A 163 14.79 -7.57 16.48
CA VAL A 163 15.35 -6.38 17.15
C VAL A 163 15.30 -6.56 18.67
N ALA A 164 14.14 -6.94 19.21
CA ALA A 164 13.98 -7.17 20.64
C ALA A 164 14.95 -8.25 21.16
N PHE A 165 15.09 -9.35 20.41
CA PHE A 165 16.02 -10.44 20.78
C PHE A 165 17.48 -9.96 20.89
N PHE A 166 17.96 -9.18 19.92
CA PHE A 166 19.33 -8.67 19.97
C PHE A 166 19.52 -7.59 21.05
N ASN A 167 18.49 -6.79 21.33
CA ASN A 167 18.56 -5.82 22.44
C ASN A 167 18.67 -6.49 23.82
N GLU A 168 18.14 -7.73 23.97
CA GLU A 168 18.30 -8.49 25.21
C GLU A 168 19.66 -9.16 25.35
N LEU A 169 20.44 -9.24 24.26
CA LEU A 169 21.79 -9.82 24.27
C LEU A 169 22.90 -8.81 24.58
N ASP A 170 22.64 -7.51 24.42
CA ASP A 170 23.59 -6.41 24.71
C ASP A 170 23.56 -6.03 26.19
#